data_c1ae1861347836b11c1e4785ba9d746c
#
_entry.id   c1ae1861347836b11c1e4785ba9d746c
#
_cell.length_a   1.000
_cell.length_b   1.000
_cell.length_c   1.000
_cell.angle_alpha   90.00
_cell.angle_beta   90.00
_cell.angle_gamma   90.00
#
_symmetry.space_group_name_H-M   'P 1'
#
loop_
_entity.id
_entity.type
_entity.pdbx_description
1 polymer ?
#
loop_
_entity_poly.entity_id
_entity_poly.type
_entity_poly.pdbx_seq_one_letter_code
_entity_poly.pdbx_strand_id
1 'polypeptide(L)'
;MIELFTADTPNGKKISIMLEEIQFKYKVTKVNLFKNEQFNTEFKKISPFNKIPVIKDHENGKTIFESGAILIYLGNKSGKFYDKKNRDQINQWLMAQMGYVGPMLGQHHQFHHYNPGKSKFGEDRYFKISKAIYNDLDLRLSQTKFLAGEEYTIA
;
A
#
# COMPACT_ATOMS: atom_id res chain seq x y z
N MET A 1 6.07 -4.88 -20.02
CA MET A 1 4.65 -4.60 -19.61
C MET A 1 4.43 -5.16 -18.22
N ILE A 2 3.79 -4.37 -17.35
CA ILE A 2 3.42 -4.78 -15.99
C ILE A 2 2.03 -5.43 -15.99
N GLU A 3 1.84 -6.52 -15.26
CA GLU A 3 0.52 -7.07 -14.93
C GLU A 3 0.27 -6.85 -13.43
N LEU A 4 -0.84 -6.19 -13.10
CA LEU A 4 -1.25 -5.87 -11.73
C LEU A 4 -2.39 -6.79 -11.31
N PHE A 5 -2.13 -7.66 -10.33
CA PHE A 5 -3.14 -8.48 -9.66
C PHE A 5 -3.68 -7.71 -8.46
N THR A 6 -4.96 -7.33 -8.48
CA THR A 6 -5.51 -6.40 -7.49
C THR A 6 -7.01 -6.57 -7.27
N ALA A 7 -7.51 -5.91 -6.23
CA ALA A 7 -8.93 -5.68 -5.96
C ALA A 7 -9.12 -4.20 -5.58
N ASP A 8 -10.37 -3.74 -5.53
CA ASP A 8 -10.70 -2.37 -5.11
C ASP A 8 -10.50 -2.19 -3.59
N THR A 9 -9.25 -1.94 -3.24
CA THR A 9 -8.80 -1.74 -1.85
C THR A 9 -7.80 -0.60 -1.80
N PRO A 10 -7.58 0.04 -0.62
CA PRO A 10 -6.56 1.07 -0.48
C PRO A 10 -5.17 0.62 -0.92
N ASN A 11 -4.77 -0.62 -0.61
CA ASN A 11 -3.47 -1.15 -1.02
C ASN A 11 -3.36 -1.37 -2.54
N GLY A 12 -4.43 -1.83 -3.18
CA GLY A 12 -4.51 -1.97 -4.64
C GLY A 12 -4.40 -0.61 -5.34
N LYS A 13 -5.10 0.39 -4.81
CA LYS A 13 -5.10 1.76 -5.36
C LYS A 13 -3.73 2.43 -5.34
N LYS A 14 -2.88 2.18 -4.34
CA LYS A 14 -1.50 2.68 -4.34
C LYS A 14 -0.76 2.33 -5.63
N ILE A 15 -0.92 1.11 -6.10
CA ILE A 15 -0.17 0.61 -7.26
C ILE A 15 -0.78 1.11 -8.57
N SER A 16 -2.11 1.16 -8.69
CA SER A 16 -2.74 1.74 -9.88
C SER A 16 -2.40 3.23 -10.01
N ILE A 17 -2.45 4.00 -8.90
CA ILE A 17 -2.02 5.41 -8.89
C ILE A 17 -0.56 5.52 -9.36
N MET A 18 0.36 4.74 -8.78
CA MET A 18 1.77 4.77 -9.18
C MET A 18 1.96 4.47 -10.66
N LEU A 19 1.28 3.45 -11.20
CA LEU A 19 1.39 3.07 -12.61
C LEU A 19 0.89 4.17 -13.55
N GLU A 20 -0.20 4.87 -13.20
CA GLU A 20 -0.70 6.03 -13.93
C GLU A 20 0.29 7.20 -13.87
N GLU A 21 0.80 7.55 -12.69
CA GLU A 21 1.75 8.65 -12.49
C GLU A 21 3.07 8.47 -13.26
N ILE A 22 3.57 7.23 -13.34
CA ILE A 22 4.76 6.92 -14.14
C ILE A 22 4.47 6.69 -15.62
N GLN A 23 3.20 6.61 -16.01
CA GLN A 23 2.72 6.37 -17.38
C GLN A 23 3.20 5.02 -17.96
N PHE A 24 3.25 3.99 -17.13
CA PHE A 24 3.59 2.65 -17.60
C PHE A 24 2.37 1.94 -18.16
N LYS A 25 2.54 1.30 -19.32
CA LYS A 25 1.52 0.38 -19.86
C LYS A 25 1.39 -0.83 -18.95
N TYR A 26 0.19 -1.10 -18.48
CA TYR A 26 -0.09 -2.23 -17.60
C TYR A 26 -1.44 -2.89 -17.93
N LYS A 27 -1.58 -4.14 -17.49
CA LYS A 27 -2.82 -4.92 -17.52
C LYS A 27 -3.28 -5.14 -16.09
N VAL A 28 -4.59 -5.03 -15.86
CA VAL A 28 -5.20 -5.34 -14.56
C VAL A 28 -5.81 -6.74 -14.61
N THR A 29 -5.39 -7.59 -13.68
CA THR A 29 -6.02 -8.88 -13.39
C THR A 29 -6.73 -8.77 -12.04
N LYS A 30 -8.07 -8.70 -12.08
CA LYS A 30 -8.89 -8.58 -10.87
C LYS A 30 -8.88 -9.90 -10.09
N VAL A 31 -8.66 -9.81 -8.78
CA VAL A 31 -8.77 -10.92 -7.82
C VAL A 31 -10.03 -10.72 -7.00
N ASN A 32 -11.00 -11.59 -7.14
CA ASN A 32 -12.27 -11.47 -6.41
C ASN A 32 -12.14 -12.01 -4.99
N LEU A 33 -11.95 -11.08 -4.03
CA LEU A 33 -11.80 -11.41 -2.62
C LEU A 33 -13.06 -12.03 -1.99
N PHE A 34 -14.25 -11.68 -2.49
CA PHE A 34 -15.51 -12.27 -2.02
C PHE A 34 -15.69 -13.72 -2.46
N LYS A 35 -15.07 -14.11 -3.58
CA LYS A 35 -15.02 -15.50 -4.05
C LYS A 35 -13.82 -16.27 -3.55
N ASN A 36 -13.03 -15.67 -2.65
CA ASN A 36 -11.82 -16.28 -2.09
C ASN A 36 -10.75 -16.64 -3.14
N GLU A 37 -10.72 -15.94 -4.29
CA GLU A 37 -9.74 -16.21 -5.36
C GLU A 37 -8.29 -16.01 -4.91
N GLN A 38 -8.05 -15.18 -3.88
CA GLN A 38 -6.72 -15.00 -3.29
C GLN A 38 -6.15 -16.27 -2.65
N PHE A 39 -6.99 -17.27 -2.36
CA PHE A 39 -6.56 -18.56 -1.81
C PHE A 39 -6.32 -19.63 -2.90
N ASN A 40 -6.51 -19.27 -4.17
CA ASN A 40 -6.20 -20.16 -5.28
C ASN A 40 -4.70 -20.56 -5.27
N THR A 41 -4.41 -21.80 -5.56
CA THR A 41 -3.05 -22.37 -5.56
C THR A 41 -2.10 -21.59 -6.49
N GLU A 42 -2.58 -21.17 -7.67
CA GLU A 42 -1.75 -20.39 -8.61
C GLU A 42 -1.46 -18.98 -8.08
N PHE A 43 -2.44 -18.33 -7.45
CA PHE A 43 -2.22 -17.03 -6.84
C PHE A 43 -1.26 -17.12 -5.64
N LYS A 44 -1.34 -18.19 -4.85
CA LYS A 44 -0.44 -18.42 -3.72
C LYS A 44 1.03 -18.52 -4.12
N LYS A 45 1.33 -18.98 -5.34
CA LYS A 45 2.71 -19.02 -5.87
C LYS A 45 3.32 -17.62 -6.03
N ILE A 46 2.50 -16.61 -6.26
CA ILE A 46 2.92 -15.22 -6.46
C ILE A 46 2.65 -14.32 -5.25
N SER A 47 1.82 -14.76 -4.30
CA SER A 47 1.50 -14.07 -3.05
C SER A 47 1.49 -15.06 -1.88
N PRO A 48 2.61 -15.27 -1.18
CA PRO A 48 2.73 -16.28 -0.12
C PRO A 48 1.70 -16.12 1.02
N PHE A 49 1.28 -14.88 1.28
CA PHE A 49 0.30 -14.53 2.31
C PHE A 49 -1.13 -14.37 1.77
N ASN A 50 -1.38 -14.73 0.49
CA ASN A 50 -2.69 -14.61 -0.15
C ASN A 50 -3.23 -13.17 -0.10
N LYS A 51 -2.38 -12.17 -0.33
CA LYS A 51 -2.72 -10.76 -0.30
C LYS A 51 -2.53 -10.10 -1.67
N ILE A 52 -3.37 -9.13 -1.96
CA ILE A 52 -3.20 -8.17 -3.06
C ILE A 52 -2.65 -6.84 -2.49
N PRO A 53 -1.99 -6.03 -3.31
CA PRO A 53 -1.62 -6.21 -4.70
C PRO A 53 -0.39 -7.09 -4.91
N VAL A 54 -0.25 -7.64 -6.12
CA VAL A 54 0.97 -8.25 -6.65
C VAL A 54 1.20 -7.71 -8.06
N ILE A 55 2.44 -7.52 -8.46
CA ILE A 55 2.76 -7.26 -9.88
C ILE A 55 3.62 -8.38 -10.47
N LYS A 56 3.46 -8.60 -11.77
CA LYS A 56 4.38 -9.37 -12.59
C LYS A 56 4.94 -8.47 -13.68
N ASP A 57 6.25 -8.33 -13.72
CA ASP A 57 6.93 -7.60 -14.79
C ASP A 57 7.33 -8.58 -15.89
N HIS A 58 6.62 -8.54 -17.00
CA HIS A 58 6.84 -9.42 -18.14
C HIS A 58 8.13 -9.13 -18.93
N GLU A 59 8.82 -8.01 -18.68
CA GLU A 59 10.11 -7.71 -19.33
C GLU A 59 11.25 -8.52 -18.74
N ASN A 60 11.20 -8.83 -17.44
CA ASN A 60 12.27 -9.51 -16.74
C ASN A 60 11.81 -10.73 -15.93
N GLY A 61 10.51 -11.08 -16.00
CA GLY A 61 9.91 -12.21 -15.31
C GLY A 61 9.74 -12.05 -13.79
N LYS A 62 10.07 -10.89 -13.22
CA LYS A 62 9.95 -10.67 -11.76
C LYS A 62 8.51 -10.59 -11.32
N THR A 63 8.23 -11.21 -10.20
CA THR A 63 6.97 -11.09 -9.46
C THR A 63 7.26 -10.46 -8.11
N ILE A 64 6.51 -9.41 -7.77
CA ILE A 64 6.71 -8.64 -6.53
C ILE A 64 5.37 -8.53 -5.81
N PHE A 65 5.33 -8.92 -4.55
CA PHE A 65 4.24 -8.70 -3.62
C PHE A 65 4.63 -7.66 -2.57
N GLU A 66 3.70 -7.22 -1.72
CA GLU A 66 3.75 -6.08 -0.80
C GLU A 66 3.71 -4.73 -1.52
N SER A 67 2.68 -3.93 -1.21
CA SER A 67 2.47 -2.65 -1.90
C SER A 67 3.67 -1.69 -1.77
N GLY A 68 4.33 -1.65 -0.61
CA GLY A 68 5.55 -0.85 -0.42
C GLY A 68 6.72 -1.32 -1.27
N ALA A 69 6.94 -2.64 -1.36
CA ALA A 69 7.99 -3.21 -2.20
C ALA A 69 7.73 -2.96 -3.69
N ILE A 70 6.46 -3.03 -4.10
CA ILE A 70 6.04 -2.71 -5.47
C ILE A 70 6.31 -1.24 -5.80
N LEU A 71 5.98 -0.31 -4.88
CA LEU A 71 6.25 1.12 -5.07
C LEU A 71 7.76 1.38 -5.23
N ILE A 72 8.60 0.78 -4.38
CA ILE A 72 10.07 0.88 -4.49
C ILE A 72 10.56 0.33 -5.84
N TYR A 73 10.05 -0.83 -6.26
CA TYR A 73 10.41 -1.43 -7.54
C TYR A 73 10.05 -0.52 -8.72
N LEU A 74 8.82 -0.01 -8.74
CA LEU A 74 8.35 0.87 -9.81
C LEU A 74 9.08 2.22 -9.80
N GLY A 75 9.36 2.78 -8.63
CA GLY A 75 10.17 3.99 -8.49
C GLY A 75 11.59 3.83 -9.03
N ASN A 76 12.26 2.71 -8.70
CA ASN A 76 13.58 2.39 -9.27
C ASN A 76 13.53 2.14 -10.78
N LYS A 77 12.52 1.43 -11.27
CA LYS A 77 12.36 1.11 -12.70
C LYS A 77 12.08 2.34 -13.55
N SER A 78 11.27 3.27 -13.05
CA SER A 78 10.87 4.48 -13.76
C SER A 78 11.84 5.65 -13.57
N GLY A 79 12.62 5.65 -12.49
CA GLY A 79 13.42 6.81 -12.06
C GLY A 79 12.57 7.96 -11.50
N LYS A 80 11.28 7.75 -11.21
CA LYS A 80 10.35 8.77 -10.72
C LYS A 80 9.93 8.50 -9.28
N PHE A 81 9.69 9.56 -8.50
CA PHE A 81 9.11 9.55 -7.15
C PHE A 81 9.92 8.79 -6.08
N TYR A 82 11.14 8.32 -6.41
CA TYR A 82 12.03 7.60 -5.50
C TYR A 82 13.49 8.05 -5.70
N ASP A 83 13.76 9.32 -5.41
CA ASP A 83 15.07 9.93 -5.60
C ASP A 83 16.11 9.33 -4.63
N LYS A 84 17.32 9.14 -5.14
CA LYS A 84 18.48 8.67 -4.36
C LYS A 84 18.86 9.64 -3.25
N LYS A 85 18.76 10.95 -3.51
CA LYS A 85 19.17 12.01 -2.57
C LYS A 85 18.31 12.03 -1.31
N ASN A 86 17.00 11.68 -1.43
CA ASN A 86 16.04 11.73 -0.32
C ASN A 86 15.53 10.33 0.08
N ARG A 87 16.25 9.28 -0.32
CA ARG A 87 15.80 7.89 -0.20
C ARG A 87 15.53 7.44 1.23
N ASP A 88 16.37 7.83 2.16
CA ASP A 88 16.20 7.43 3.55
C ASP A 88 14.92 8.03 4.16
N GLN A 89 14.64 9.29 3.87
CA GLN A 89 13.40 9.96 4.30
C GLN A 89 12.16 9.31 3.66
N ILE A 90 12.22 9.02 2.36
CA ILE A 90 11.14 8.32 1.65
C ILE A 90 10.91 6.94 2.27
N ASN A 91 11.96 6.18 2.52
CA ASN A 91 11.85 4.85 3.13
C ASN A 91 11.27 4.89 4.54
N GLN A 92 11.65 5.85 5.38
CA GLN A 92 11.11 5.99 6.72
C GLN A 92 9.59 6.16 6.68
N TRP A 93 9.08 7.08 5.86
CA TRP A 93 7.63 7.32 5.74
C TRP A 93 6.89 6.17 5.07
N LEU A 94 7.49 5.56 4.06
CA LEU A 94 6.93 4.38 3.42
C LEU A 94 6.84 3.19 4.40
N MET A 95 7.89 2.95 5.21
CA MET A 95 7.86 1.89 6.21
C MET A 95 6.91 2.21 7.37
N ALA A 96 6.78 3.48 7.76
CA ALA A 96 5.77 3.90 8.73
C ALA A 96 4.35 3.58 8.23
N GLN A 97 4.08 3.79 6.93
CA GLN A 97 2.81 3.38 6.31
C GLN A 97 2.62 1.86 6.36
N MET A 98 3.63 1.08 5.96
CA MET A 98 3.53 -0.39 5.90
C MET A 98 3.45 -1.05 7.28
N GLY A 99 4.22 -0.57 8.25
CA GLY A 99 4.33 -1.19 9.58
C GLY A 99 3.36 -0.64 10.62
N TYR A 100 2.81 0.54 10.41
CA TYR A 100 1.99 1.20 11.43
C TYR A 100 0.69 1.80 10.88
N VAL A 101 0.76 2.82 10.02
CA VAL A 101 -0.43 3.55 9.58
C VAL A 101 -1.45 2.61 8.92
N GLY A 102 -1.03 1.89 7.90
CA GLY A 102 -1.91 0.97 7.17
C GLY A 102 -2.52 -0.13 8.06
N PRO A 103 -1.72 -0.89 8.82
CA PRO A 103 -2.23 -1.92 9.73
C PRO A 103 -3.17 -1.37 10.80
N MET A 104 -2.85 -0.25 11.45
CA MET A 104 -3.67 0.28 12.54
C MET A 104 -5.00 0.84 12.02
N LEU A 105 -5.01 1.57 10.91
CA LEU A 105 -6.25 2.03 10.27
C LEU A 105 -7.07 0.85 9.74
N GLY A 106 -6.41 -0.20 9.24
CA GLY A 106 -7.07 -1.46 8.86
C GLY A 106 -7.78 -2.14 10.04
N GLN A 107 -7.15 -2.19 11.22
CA GLN A 107 -7.79 -2.71 12.43
C GLN A 107 -8.94 -1.82 12.90
N HIS A 108 -8.80 -0.50 12.83
CA HIS A 108 -9.92 0.40 13.10
C HIS A 108 -11.11 0.07 12.20
N HIS A 109 -10.87 -0.08 10.89
CA HIS A 109 -11.92 -0.45 9.94
C HIS A 109 -12.54 -1.82 10.26
N GLN A 110 -11.71 -2.80 10.67
CA GLN A 110 -12.16 -4.14 11.06
C GLN A 110 -13.12 -4.11 12.24
N PHE A 111 -12.85 -3.33 13.29
CA PHE A 111 -13.69 -3.28 14.47
C PHE A 111 -14.90 -2.35 14.32
N HIS A 112 -14.73 -1.19 13.72
CA HIS A 112 -15.81 -0.20 13.58
C HIS A 112 -16.75 -0.43 12.41
N HIS A 113 -16.26 -1.01 11.30
CA HIS A 113 -17.05 -1.15 10.09
C HIS A 113 -17.53 -2.59 9.86
N TYR A 114 -16.63 -3.56 9.92
CA TYR A 114 -17.00 -4.96 9.63
C TYR A 114 -17.58 -5.69 10.83
N ASN A 115 -17.23 -5.33 12.05
CA ASN A 115 -17.67 -6.03 13.27
C ASN A 115 -18.08 -5.05 14.38
N PRO A 116 -18.98 -4.09 14.12
CA PRO A 116 -19.38 -3.11 15.13
C PRO A 116 -20.05 -3.79 16.32
N GLY A 117 -19.74 -3.34 17.53
CA GLY A 117 -20.30 -3.83 18.78
C GLY A 117 -19.75 -5.18 19.28
N LYS A 118 -18.87 -5.86 18.49
CA LYS A 118 -18.32 -7.16 18.90
C LYS A 118 -17.17 -7.08 19.90
N SER A 119 -16.49 -5.96 19.99
CA SER A 119 -15.38 -5.75 20.93
C SER A 119 -15.23 -4.28 21.26
N LYS A 120 -15.84 -3.86 22.37
CA LYS A 120 -15.69 -2.48 22.86
C LYS A 120 -14.23 -2.09 23.08
N PHE A 121 -13.42 -3.00 23.61
CA PHE A 121 -11.98 -2.77 23.79
C PHE A 121 -11.27 -2.54 22.45
N GLY A 122 -11.54 -3.36 21.45
CA GLY A 122 -10.95 -3.22 20.12
C GLY A 122 -11.36 -1.90 19.45
N GLU A 123 -12.64 -1.57 19.49
CA GLU A 123 -13.17 -0.32 18.95
C GLU A 123 -12.50 0.90 19.60
N ASP A 124 -12.53 1.00 20.92
CA ASP A 124 -11.95 2.13 21.65
C ASP A 124 -10.43 2.25 21.44
N ARG A 125 -9.72 1.11 21.46
CA ARG A 125 -8.28 1.07 21.23
C ARG A 125 -7.91 1.60 19.85
N TYR A 126 -8.50 1.03 18.79
CA TYR A 126 -8.10 1.39 17.43
C TYR A 126 -8.65 2.74 16.99
N PHE A 127 -9.75 3.21 17.56
CA PHE A 127 -10.19 4.59 17.40
C PHE A 127 -9.15 5.59 17.95
N LYS A 128 -8.67 5.37 19.19
CA LYS A 128 -7.64 6.22 19.80
C LYS A 128 -6.35 6.23 18.98
N ILE A 129 -5.89 5.05 18.54
CA ILE A 129 -4.69 4.92 17.71
C ILE A 129 -4.87 5.66 16.38
N SER A 130 -6.01 5.47 15.70
CA SER A 130 -6.29 6.14 14.44
C SER A 130 -6.31 7.66 14.58
N LYS A 131 -6.92 8.17 15.66
CA LYS A 131 -6.92 9.61 15.95
C LYS A 131 -5.50 10.15 16.17
N ALA A 132 -4.67 9.43 16.91
CA ALA A 132 -3.26 9.82 17.10
C ALA A 132 -2.50 9.83 15.78
N ILE A 133 -2.65 8.80 14.93
CA ILE A 133 -2.04 8.74 13.60
C ILE A 133 -2.41 9.97 12.76
N TYR A 134 -3.70 10.32 12.70
CA TYR A 134 -4.12 11.49 11.91
C TYR A 134 -3.56 12.80 12.48
N ASN A 135 -3.50 12.95 13.80
CA ASN A 135 -2.89 14.14 14.42
C ASN A 135 -1.39 14.25 14.08
N ASP A 136 -0.66 13.14 14.13
CA ASP A 136 0.77 13.10 13.82
C ASP A 136 1.04 13.39 12.33
N LEU A 137 0.20 12.86 11.44
CA LEU A 137 0.28 13.15 10.00
C LEU A 137 -0.06 14.61 9.69
N ASP A 138 -1.08 15.17 10.34
CA ASP A 138 -1.47 16.58 10.21
C ASP A 138 -0.34 17.50 10.68
N LEU A 139 0.23 17.22 11.86
CA LEU A 139 1.39 17.95 12.37
C LEU A 139 2.58 17.89 11.38
N ARG A 140 2.86 16.73 10.82
CA ARG A 140 3.92 16.59 9.81
C ARG A 140 3.63 17.43 8.56
N LEU A 141 2.42 17.38 8.03
CA LEU A 141 2.01 18.11 6.83
C LEU A 141 1.86 19.61 7.05
N SER A 142 1.75 20.08 8.31
CA SER A 142 1.85 21.50 8.63
C SER A 142 3.28 22.06 8.49
N GLN A 143 4.29 21.19 8.47
CA GLN A 143 5.70 21.55 8.41
C GLN A 143 6.34 21.29 7.05
N THR A 144 5.76 20.43 6.22
CA THR A 144 6.30 20.02 4.91
C THR A 144 5.16 19.84 3.92
N LYS A 145 5.43 20.06 2.65
CA LYS A 145 4.45 19.93 1.57
C LYS A 145 3.94 18.49 1.39
N PHE A 146 4.82 17.50 1.55
CA PHE A 146 4.51 16.07 1.50
C PHE A 146 5.17 15.36 2.68
N LEU A 147 4.78 14.12 2.99
CA LEU A 147 5.30 13.39 4.14
C LEU A 147 6.83 13.24 4.12
N ALA A 148 7.41 12.96 2.96
CA ALA A 148 8.86 12.80 2.82
C ALA A 148 9.62 14.10 2.51
N GLY A 149 8.97 15.28 2.55
CA GLY A 149 9.59 16.58 2.32
C GLY A 149 8.85 17.42 1.28
N GLU A 150 9.58 18.18 0.47
CA GLU A 150 8.99 19.15 -0.48
C GLU A 150 8.53 18.53 -1.80
N GLU A 151 9.00 17.33 -2.12
CA GLU A 151 8.72 16.66 -3.39
C GLU A 151 7.69 15.53 -3.20
N TYR A 152 6.83 15.35 -4.22
CA TYR A 152 5.90 14.22 -4.29
C TYR A 152 6.67 12.92 -4.52
N THR A 153 6.44 11.92 -3.68
CA THR A 153 7.20 10.66 -3.67
C THR A 153 6.29 9.44 -3.52
N ILE A 154 6.90 8.25 -3.48
CA ILE A 154 6.18 7.00 -3.20
C ILE A 154 5.77 6.82 -1.72
N ALA A 155 6.07 7.77 -0.86
CA ALA A 155 5.72 7.75 0.57
C ALA A 155 4.55 8.65 0.89
#